data_b51c5db6144b0cb0ee3a40e9a51e67c0
#
_entry.id   b51c5db6144b0cb0ee3a40e9a51e67c0
#
_cell.length_a   1.000
_cell.length_b   1.000
_cell.length_c   1.000
_cell.angle_alpha   90.00
_cell.angle_beta   90.00
_cell.angle_gamma   90.00
#
_symmetry.space_group_name_H-M   'P 1'
#
loop_
_entity.id
_entity.type
_entity.pdbx_description
1 polymer ?
#
loop_
_entity_poly.entity_id
_entity_poly.type
_entity_poly.pdbx_seq_one_letter_code
_entity_poly.pdbx_strand_id
1 'polypeptide(L)'
;MTTVNDVEPVADVVRRAQRGDVEAFEFLYRTHSPAIFALCRRMVGNDGEALDLVQDIFVRAWERLTTFRGQSSLATWLHRLGVNVVLEQMRSSKRDALRLIEGDDTTFGSRSPNGQVEARIDLDAALI
;
A
#
# COMPACT_ATOMS: atom_id res chain seq x y z
N MET A 1 -23.79 -13.53 19.14
CA MET A 1 -23.54 -13.53 18.39
C MET A 1 -22.71 -12.63 17.84
N THR A 2 -22.74 -11.52 18.23
CA THR A 2 -21.86 -10.72 17.72
C THR A 2 -20.50 -11.18 17.89
N THR A 3 -20.26 -11.83 18.89
CA THR A 3 -18.98 -12.36 19.08
C THR A 3 -18.60 -13.17 17.93
N VAL A 4 -19.56 -13.82 17.38
CA VAL A 4 -19.26 -14.65 16.26
C VAL A 4 -18.76 -13.82 15.14
N ASN A 5 -19.32 -12.65 14.96
CA ASN A 5 -18.88 -11.86 13.90
C ASN A 5 -17.52 -11.35 14.18
N ASP A 6 -17.24 -11.08 15.44
CA ASP A 6 -15.99 -10.56 15.79
C ASP A 6 -14.90 -11.53 15.48
N VAL A 7 -15.24 -12.79 15.42
CA VAL A 7 -14.23 -13.77 15.16
C VAL A 7 -14.39 -14.37 13.79
N GLU A 8 -14.98 -13.65 12.89
CA GLU A 8 -15.05 -14.16 11.55
C GLU A 8 -13.62 -14.45 11.09
N PRO A 9 -13.36 -15.62 10.55
CA PRO A 9 -12.01 -15.96 10.14
C PRO A 9 -11.46 -14.95 9.15
N VAL A 10 -10.21 -14.62 9.31
CA VAL A 10 -9.59 -13.67 8.42
C VAL A 10 -9.70 -14.13 6.99
N ALA A 11 -9.61 -15.43 6.76
CA ALA A 11 -9.70 -15.92 5.40
C ALA A 11 -11.05 -15.59 4.76
N ASP A 12 -12.11 -15.60 5.55
CA ASP A 12 -13.41 -15.27 5.01
C ASP A 12 -13.52 -13.79 4.69
N VAL A 13 -12.97 -12.94 5.54
CA VAL A 13 -12.99 -11.51 5.29
C VAL A 13 -12.18 -11.21 4.04
N VAL A 14 -11.04 -11.85 3.89
CA VAL A 14 -10.21 -11.64 2.72
C VAL A 14 -10.96 -12.05 1.46
N ARG A 15 -11.62 -13.20 1.51
CA ARG A 15 -12.35 -13.65 0.33
C ARG A 15 -13.46 -12.69 -0.04
N ARG A 16 -14.15 -12.16 0.95
CA ARG A 16 -15.19 -11.19 0.67
C ARG A 16 -14.61 -9.93 0.04
N ALA A 17 -13.48 -9.47 0.57
CA ALA A 17 -12.84 -8.29 0.01
C ALA A 17 -12.36 -8.56 -1.41
N GLN A 18 -11.89 -9.77 -1.66
CA GLN A 18 -11.45 -10.14 -3.00
C GLN A 18 -12.58 -10.13 -4.00
N ARG A 19 -13.81 -10.26 -3.51
CA ARG A 19 -14.95 -10.20 -4.40
C ARG A 19 -15.51 -8.80 -4.51
N GLY A 20 -14.83 -7.82 -3.93
CA GLY A 20 -15.27 -6.45 -4.05
C GLY A 20 -16.10 -5.94 -2.89
N ASP A 21 -16.16 -6.68 -1.79
CA ASP A 21 -16.91 -6.25 -0.64
C ASP A 21 -16.13 -5.13 0.05
N VAL A 22 -16.60 -3.92 -0.07
CA VAL A 22 -15.93 -2.76 0.45
C VAL A 22 -15.85 -2.79 1.96
N GLU A 23 -16.90 -3.28 2.60
CA GLU A 23 -16.88 -3.32 4.05
C GLU A 23 -15.84 -4.30 4.57
N ALA A 24 -15.68 -5.40 3.86
CA ALA A 24 -14.66 -6.36 4.26
C ALA A 24 -13.28 -5.73 4.10
N PHE A 25 -13.07 -5.01 3.02
CA PHE A 25 -11.78 -4.37 2.82
C PHE A 25 -11.55 -3.28 3.86
N GLU A 26 -12.58 -2.56 4.22
CA GLU A 26 -12.45 -1.53 5.23
C GLU A 26 -12.03 -2.14 6.56
N PHE A 27 -12.56 -3.31 6.88
CA PHE A 27 -12.15 -3.99 8.08
C PHE A 27 -10.67 -4.34 8.01
N LEU A 28 -10.21 -4.82 6.87
CA LEU A 28 -8.79 -5.14 6.72
C LEU A 28 -7.95 -3.88 6.82
N TYR A 29 -8.43 -2.80 6.25
CA TYR A 29 -7.72 -1.54 6.33
C TYR A 29 -7.57 -1.10 7.79
N ARG A 30 -8.64 -1.13 8.55
CA ARG A 30 -8.56 -0.70 9.93
C ARG A 30 -7.68 -1.59 10.76
N THR A 31 -7.70 -2.86 10.46
CA THR A 31 -6.91 -3.81 11.22
C THR A 31 -5.43 -3.63 10.95
N HIS A 32 -5.07 -3.37 9.71
CA HIS A 32 -3.66 -3.41 9.34
C HIS A 32 -3.02 -2.04 9.13
N SER A 33 -3.80 -0.98 9.03
CA SER A 33 -3.21 0.30 8.73
C SER A 33 -2.25 0.80 9.82
N PRO A 34 -2.48 0.53 11.11
CA PRO A 34 -1.51 1.00 12.09
C PRO A 34 -0.12 0.41 11.88
N ALA A 35 -0.07 -0.88 11.54
CA ALA A 35 1.23 -1.52 11.32
C ALA A 35 1.88 -0.99 10.05
N ILE A 36 1.08 -0.74 9.03
CA ILE A 36 1.62 -0.22 7.78
C ILE A 36 2.06 1.23 7.98
N PHE A 37 1.32 2.00 8.76
CA PHE A 37 1.76 3.36 9.05
C PHE A 37 3.09 3.33 9.79
N ALA A 38 3.24 2.45 10.77
CA ALA A 38 4.48 2.36 11.52
C ALA A 38 5.64 2.01 10.59
N LEU A 39 5.41 1.12 9.65
CA LEU A 39 6.42 0.76 8.69
C LEU A 39 6.82 1.98 7.86
N CYS A 40 5.84 2.69 7.32
CA CYS A 40 6.12 3.83 6.48
C CYS A 40 6.84 4.92 7.27
N ARG A 41 6.38 5.14 8.50
CA ARG A 41 6.96 6.17 9.32
C ARG A 41 8.43 5.90 9.60
N ARG A 42 8.76 4.64 9.83
CA ARG A 42 10.14 4.30 10.07
C ARG A 42 10.99 4.50 8.83
N MET A 43 10.43 4.25 7.68
CA MET A 43 11.21 4.30 6.46
C MET A 43 11.36 5.73 5.93
N VAL A 44 10.36 6.58 6.09
CA VAL A 44 10.47 7.93 5.55
C VAL A 44 10.68 9.01 6.60
N GLY A 45 10.41 8.73 7.85
CA GLY A 45 10.72 9.66 8.91
C GLY A 45 9.81 10.87 9.02
N ASN A 46 8.67 10.85 8.37
CA ASN A 46 7.80 12.02 8.32
C ASN A 46 6.36 11.54 8.33
N ASP A 47 5.55 12.10 9.20
CA ASP A 47 4.17 11.64 9.35
C ASP A 47 3.33 11.90 8.11
N GLY A 48 3.48 13.06 7.50
CA GLY A 48 2.68 13.37 6.32
C GLY A 48 2.99 12.44 5.17
N GLU A 49 4.25 12.20 4.92
CA GLU A 49 4.63 11.29 3.87
C GLU A 49 4.18 9.88 4.19
N ALA A 50 4.28 9.51 5.46
CA ALA A 50 3.87 8.17 5.83
C ALA A 50 2.38 7.97 5.58
N LEU A 51 1.56 8.96 5.91
CA LEU A 51 0.14 8.83 5.68
C LEU A 51 -0.19 8.70 4.20
N ASP A 52 0.50 9.46 3.37
CA ASP A 52 0.28 9.36 1.94
C ASP A 52 0.66 7.99 1.43
N LEU A 53 1.75 7.45 1.96
CA LEU A 53 2.18 6.13 1.54
C LEU A 53 1.22 5.05 2.00
N VAL A 54 0.65 5.20 3.17
CA VAL A 54 -0.33 4.24 3.64
C VAL A 54 -1.49 4.18 2.65
N GLN A 55 -1.97 5.33 2.22
CA GLN A 55 -3.07 5.34 1.27
C GLN A 55 -2.68 4.69 -0.03
N ASP A 56 -1.50 5.01 -0.52
CA ASP A 56 -1.03 4.42 -1.77
C ASP A 56 -0.94 2.91 -1.64
N ILE A 57 -0.43 2.44 -0.51
CA ILE A 57 -0.28 1.01 -0.30
C ILE A 57 -1.64 0.32 -0.30
N PHE A 58 -2.64 0.92 0.36
CA PHE A 58 -3.93 0.26 0.42
C PHE A 58 -4.71 0.36 -0.88
N VAL A 59 -4.47 1.38 -1.69
CA VAL A 59 -5.04 1.42 -3.02
C VAL A 59 -4.49 0.25 -3.84
N ARG A 60 -3.20 0.02 -3.75
CA ARG A 60 -2.62 -1.08 -4.46
C ARG A 60 -3.08 -2.40 -3.90
N ALA A 61 -3.23 -2.46 -2.59
CA ALA A 61 -3.71 -3.68 -1.97
C ALA A 61 -5.10 -4.02 -2.51
N TRP A 62 -5.97 -3.03 -2.63
CA TRP A 62 -7.30 -3.27 -3.16
C TRP A 62 -7.21 -3.79 -4.58
N GLU A 63 -6.36 -3.19 -5.39
CA GLU A 63 -6.23 -3.58 -6.77
C GLU A 63 -5.62 -4.96 -6.93
N ARG A 64 -4.75 -5.33 -6.02
CA ARG A 64 -4.03 -6.57 -6.18
C ARG A 64 -4.48 -7.68 -5.24
N LEU A 65 -5.51 -7.41 -4.46
CA LEU A 65 -5.93 -8.39 -3.47
C LEU A 65 -6.31 -9.71 -4.09
N THR A 66 -6.82 -9.69 -5.32
CA THR A 66 -7.20 -10.94 -5.97
C THR A 66 -6.00 -11.82 -6.26
N THR A 67 -4.80 -11.26 -6.23
CA THR A 67 -3.63 -12.08 -6.47
C THR A 67 -3.12 -12.74 -5.20
N PHE A 68 -3.65 -12.33 -4.05
CA PHE A 68 -3.21 -12.93 -2.80
C PHE A 68 -3.79 -14.32 -2.71
N ARG A 69 -2.95 -15.31 -2.56
CA ARG A 69 -3.39 -16.68 -2.54
C ARG A 69 -3.23 -17.37 -1.21
N GLY A 70 -2.98 -16.66 -0.18
CA GLY A 70 -2.90 -17.28 1.12
C GLY A 70 -1.60 -18.00 1.40
N GLN A 71 -0.57 -17.76 0.59
CA GLN A 71 0.69 -18.41 0.81
C GLN A 71 1.43 -17.83 1.99
N SER A 72 1.02 -16.65 2.44
CA SER A 72 1.55 -16.08 3.66
C SER A 72 0.35 -15.46 4.34
N SER A 73 0.55 -14.89 5.51
CA SER A 73 -0.54 -14.17 6.14
C SER A 73 -0.79 -12.89 5.36
N LEU A 74 -1.97 -12.36 5.49
CA LEU A 74 -2.26 -11.09 4.84
C LEU A 74 -1.34 -10.00 5.39
N ALA A 75 -1.04 -10.03 6.67
CA ALA A 75 -0.13 -9.04 7.26
C ALA A 75 1.22 -9.08 6.57
N THR A 76 1.75 -10.27 6.30
CA THR A 76 3.02 -10.40 5.63
C THR A 76 2.93 -9.90 4.20
N TRP A 77 1.85 -10.21 3.53
CA TRP A 77 1.65 -9.79 2.15
C TRP A 77 1.59 -8.26 2.08
N LEU A 78 0.84 -7.65 3.00
CA LEU A 78 0.75 -6.21 3.04
C LEU A 78 2.08 -5.57 3.39
N HIS A 79 2.83 -6.20 4.28
CA HIS A 79 4.13 -5.66 4.65
C HIS A 79 5.06 -5.64 3.45
N ARG A 80 5.09 -6.71 2.68
CA ARG A 80 5.94 -6.75 1.50
C ARG A 80 5.49 -5.72 0.47
N LEU A 81 4.18 -5.60 0.30
CA LEU A 81 3.67 -4.60 -0.61
C LEU A 81 4.10 -3.21 -0.15
N GLY A 82 3.98 -2.96 1.15
CA GLY A 82 4.35 -1.67 1.68
C GLY A 82 5.82 -1.35 1.50
N VAL A 83 6.67 -2.31 1.80
CA VAL A 83 8.10 -2.09 1.62
C VAL A 83 8.40 -1.76 0.17
N ASN A 84 7.79 -2.51 -0.75
CA ASN A 84 8.04 -2.27 -2.16
C ASN A 84 7.56 -0.88 -2.59
N VAL A 85 6.42 -0.46 -2.10
CA VAL A 85 5.89 0.84 -2.46
C VAL A 85 6.80 1.94 -1.93
N VAL A 86 7.22 1.81 -0.67
CA VAL A 86 8.06 2.84 -0.09
C VAL A 86 9.40 2.91 -0.80
N LEU A 87 10.00 1.76 -1.08
CA LEU A 87 11.29 1.75 -1.76
C LEU A 87 11.17 2.36 -3.14
N GLU A 88 10.08 2.08 -3.82
CA GLU A 88 9.89 2.64 -5.13
C GLU A 88 9.75 4.14 -5.07
N GLN A 89 9.04 4.64 -4.07
CA GLN A 89 8.88 6.06 -3.89
C GLN A 89 10.22 6.71 -3.56
N MET A 90 11.01 6.07 -2.75
CA MET A 90 12.31 6.63 -2.39
C MET A 90 13.23 6.67 -3.59
N ARG A 91 13.20 5.63 -4.42
CA ARG A 91 14.03 5.64 -5.61
C ARG A 91 13.59 6.72 -6.59
N SER A 92 12.30 6.91 -6.70
CA SER A 92 11.77 7.93 -7.57
C SER A 92 12.17 9.31 -7.11
N SER A 93 12.09 9.56 -5.83
CA SER A 93 12.48 10.85 -5.29
C SER A 93 13.95 11.10 -5.49
N LYS A 94 14.75 10.08 -5.35
CA LYS A 94 16.17 10.24 -5.54
C LYS A 94 16.49 10.56 -6.99
N ARG A 95 15.81 9.91 -7.91
CA ARG A 95 16.03 10.19 -9.33
C ARG A 95 15.64 11.61 -9.67
N ASP A 96 14.55 12.09 -9.09
CA ASP A 96 14.11 13.45 -9.34
C ASP A 96 15.13 14.44 -8.82
N ALA A 97 15.65 14.19 -7.65
CA ALA A 97 16.64 15.07 -7.08
C ALA A 97 17.90 15.13 -7.95
N LEU A 98 18.30 13.97 -8.47
CA LEU A 98 19.47 13.95 -9.31
C LEU A 98 19.21 14.71 -10.62
N ARG A 99 18.04 14.61 -11.15
CA ARG A 99 17.74 15.33 -12.37
C ARG A 99 17.70 16.81 -12.14
N LEU A 100 17.25 17.25 -11.01
CA LEU A 100 17.25 18.65 -10.71
C LEU A 100 18.66 19.16 -10.63
N ILE A 101 19.55 18.39 -10.03
CA ILE A 101 20.92 18.78 -9.92
C ILE A 101 21.53 18.89 -11.30
N GLU A 102 21.12 18.05 -12.21
CA GLU A 102 21.65 18.08 -13.54
C GLU A 102 20.95 19.11 -14.42
N GLY A 103 19.98 19.79 -13.89
CA GLY A 103 19.29 20.76 -14.68
C GLY A 103 18.17 20.23 -15.53
N ASP A 104 17.82 18.99 -15.34
CA ASP A 104 16.77 18.40 -16.14
C ASP A 104 15.50 18.55 -15.35
N ASP A 105 14.65 19.46 -15.78
CA ASP A 105 13.45 19.63 -15.03
C ASP A 105 12.25 19.11 -15.70
N THR A 106 12.38 18.34 -16.68
CA THR A 106 11.20 17.90 -17.37
C THR A 106 10.49 16.86 -16.64
N THR A 107 11.06 16.34 -15.63
CA THR A 107 10.42 15.26 -15.08
C THR A 107 9.55 15.53 -14.02
N PHE A 108 9.57 16.63 -13.39
CA PHE A 108 8.84 16.66 -12.24
C PHE A 108 7.41 16.61 -12.46
N GLY A 109 6.96 17.00 -13.49
CA GLY A 109 5.54 16.98 -13.68
C GLY A 109 4.94 15.63 -13.63
N SER A 110 5.66 14.66 -14.02
CA SER A 110 5.08 13.36 -14.12
C SER A 110 5.12 12.67 -12.83
N ARG A 111 5.58 13.31 -11.80
CA ARG A 111 5.60 12.58 -10.67
C ARG A 111 4.59 12.89 -9.75
N SER A 112 3.55 13.40 -10.02
CA SER A 112 2.59 13.68 -9.04
C SER A 112 2.24 12.41 -8.31
N PRO A 113 2.06 12.48 -7.08
CA PRO A 113 1.73 11.32 -6.30
C PRO A 113 0.48 10.65 -6.78
N ASN A 114 -0.49 11.43 -7.17
CA ASN A 114 -1.70 10.81 -7.62
C ASN A 114 -1.49 10.08 -8.90
N GLY A 115 -0.77 10.63 -9.79
CA GLY A 115 -0.50 9.96 -11.01
C GLY A 115 0.25 8.70 -10.76
N GLN A 116 1.13 8.73 -9.78
CA GLN A 116 1.81 7.56 -9.51
C GLN A 116 0.97 6.52 -8.92
N VAL A 117 0.06 6.90 -8.09
CA VAL A 117 -0.82 5.92 -7.50
C VAL A 117 -1.56 5.21 -8.59
N GLU A 118 -2.07 5.95 -9.55
CA GLU A 118 -2.78 5.29 -10.58
C GLU A 118 -1.91 4.41 -11.40
N ALA A 119 -0.75 4.87 -11.69
CA ALA A 119 0.12 4.06 -12.50
C ALA A 119 0.51 2.84 -11.74
N ARG A 120 0.56 2.95 -10.48
CA ARG A 120 1.01 1.82 -9.77
C ARG A 120 -0.02 0.99 -9.28
N ILE A 121 -1.22 1.34 -9.45
CA ILE A 121 -2.24 0.50 -9.03
C ILE A 121 -2.05 -0.86 -9.45
N ASP A 122 -1.48 -1.06 -10.55
CA ASP A 122 -1.34 -2.40 -10.91
C ASP A 122 0.00 -2.83 -10.56
N LEU A 123 0.72 -2.26 -9.73
CA LEU A 123 1.91 -2.60 -9.52
C LEU A 123 2.10 -3.62 -8.62
N ASP A 124 2.31 -3.97 -8.03
CA ASP A 124 2.73 -4.74 -7.18
C ASP A 124 2.18 -5.63 -6.65
N ALA A 125 2.35 -6.34 -6.49
CA ALA A 125 1.79 -7.34 -6.10
C ALA A 125 2.50 -7.90 -5.09
N ALA A 126 3.04 -7.68 -4.39
CA ALA A 126 3.63 -8.31 -3.48
C ALA A 126 3.95 -7.92 -2.34
N LEU A 127 3.94 -7.33 -1.66
CA LEU A 127 4.32 -6.75 -0.61
C LEU A 127 4.05 -6.42 0.55
N ILE A 128 3.87 -6.03 1.07
CA ILE A 128 3.83 -5.54 2.24
C ILE A 128 3.30 -5.87 2.87
#